data_86b71cf21715146bc04b033e20612395
#
_entry.id   86b71cf21715146bc04b033e20612395
#
_cell.length_a   1.000
_cell.length_b   1.000
_cell.length_c   1.000
_cell.angle_alpha   90.00
_cell.angle_beta   90.00
_cell.angle_gamma   90.00
#
_symmetry.space_group_name_H-M   'P 1'
#
loop_
_entity.id
_entity.type
_entity.pdbx_description
1 polymer ?
#
loop_
_entity_poly.entity_id
_entity_poly.type
_entity_poly.pdbx_seq_one_letter_code
_entity_poly.pdbx_strand_id
1 'polypeptide(L)'
;MDIIVDKPQLVRVMLLYLNMNFGDLTPKSYLNIPDKVFYVDKQGGTVLEYEEDNGFEPTVWVDTKLLWSRIENAFHLNYNDIQSILKVWLKETYNFEEISVSQASLGLDFDFD
;
A
#
# COMPACT_ATOMS: atom_id res chain seq x y z
N MET A 1 24.52 -4.82 17.25
CA MET A 1 23.81 -5.96 17.85
C MET A 1 22.60 -6.29 17.00
N ASP A 2 22.60 -7.48 16.48
CA ASP A 2 21.48 -7.91 15.65
C ASP A 2 20.36 -8.44 16.53
N ILE A 3 19.25 -7.80 16.48
CA ILE A 3 18.06 -8.28 17.16
C ILE A 3 17.39 -9.27 16.22
N ILE A 4 17.42 -10.53 16.60
CA ILE A 4 16.73 -11.55 15.83
C ILE A 4 15.27 -11.54 16.25
N VAL A 5 14.45 -10.94 15.41
CA VAL A 5 13.01 -10.97 15.58
C VAL A 5 12.49 -12.09 14.69
N ASP A 6 11.70 -13.01 15.23
CA ASP A 6 11.16 -14.06 14.40
C ASP A 6 10.17 -13.48 13.40
N LYS A 7 9.95 -14.21 12.32
CA LYS A 7 9.13 -13.69 11.21
C LYS A 7 7.69 -13.35 11.62
N PRO A 8 7.00 -14.17 12.44
CA PRO A 8 5.64 -13.80 12.89
C PRO A 8 5.61 -12.51 13.71
N GLN A 9 6.63 -12.28 14.56
CA GLN A 9 6.69 -11.04 15.32
C GLN A 9 6.96 -9.84 14.44
N LEU A 10 7.84 -9.98 13.45
CA LEU A 10 8.13 -8.92 12.50
C LEU A 10 6.87 -8.54 11.71
N VAL A 11 6.13 -9.52 11.22
CA VAL A 11 4.89 -9.28 10.50
C VAL A 11 3.91 -8.51 11.36
N ARG A 12 3.78 -8.91 12.64
CA ARG A 12 2.86 -8.24 13.58
C ARG A 12 3.25 -6.79 13.79
N VAL A 13 4.53 -6.51 13.99
CA VAL A 13 5.02 -5.15 14.18
C VAL A 13 4.77 -4.31 12.92
N MET A 14 4.98 -4.88 11.75
CA MET A 14 4.74 -4.17 10.50
C MET A 14 3.26 -3.88 10.28
N LEU A 15 2.39 -4.82 10.62
CA LEU A 15 0.95 -4.60 10.50
C LEU A 15 0.50 -3.47 11.44
N LEU A 16 1.04 -3.42 12.64
CA LEU A 16 0.77 -2.32 13.57
C LEU A 16 1.26 -0.99 13.01
N TYR A 17 2.47 -0.96 12.47
CA TYR A 17 3.02 0.23 11.85
C TYR A 17 2.14 0.75 10.70
N LEU A 18 1.73 -0.16 9.83
CA LEU A 18 0.88 0.19 8.70
C LEU A 18 -0.48 0.71 9.16
N ASN A 19 -1.07 0.07 10.16
CA ASN A 19 -2.37 0.52 10.67
C ASN A 19 -2.27 1.89 11.34
N MET A 20 -1.19 2.14 12.07
CA MET A 20 -1.02 3.44 12.74
C MET A 20 -0.80 4.58 11.75
N ASN A 21 -0.14 4.31 10.65
CA ASN A 21 0.22 5.36 9.70
C ASN A 21 -0.71 5.45 8.49
N PHE A 22 -1.31 4.34 8.10
CA PHE A 22 -2.09 4.25 6.86
C PHE A 22 -3.42 3.52 7.02
N GLY A 23 -3.87 3.32 8.25
CA GLY A 23 -5.11 2.57 8.50
C GLY A 23 -6.39 3.34 8.24
N ASP A 24 -6.30 4.65 8.03
CA ASP A 24 -7.46 5.52 7.89
C ASP A 24 -7.44 6.32 6.59
N LEU A 25 -6.90 5.76 5.53
CA LEU A 25 -6.89 6.42 4.22
C LEU A 25 -8.32 6.58 3.69
N THR A 26 -8.55 7.68 2.97
CA THR A 26 -9.85 8.00 2.41
C THR A 26 -9.91 7.58 0.95
N PRO A 27 -10.88 6.75 0.56
CA PRO A 27 -11.03 6.37 -0.84
C PRO A 27 -11.65 7.50 -1.65
N LYS A 28 -11.13 7.72 -2.85
CA LYS A 28 -11.64 8.69 -3.80
C LYS A 28 -11.78 8.06 -5.18
N SER A 29 -12.94 8.25 -5.79
CA SER A 29 -13.22 7.77 -7.14
C SER A 29 -13.55 8.94 -8.04
N TYR A 30 -13.25 8.80 -9.32
CA TYR A 30 -13.49 9.85 -10.31
C TYR A 30 -14.30 9.29 -11.46
N LEU A 31 -15.27 10.06 -11.94
CA LEU A 31 -16.17 9.62 -13.01
C LEU A 31 -15.46 9.31 -14.32
N ASN A 32 -14.37 10.03 -14.59
CA ASN A 32 -13.59 9.83 -15.81
C ASN A 32 -12.58 8.70 -15.71
N ILE A 33 -12.43 8.10 -14.52
CA ILE A 33 -11.55 6.96 -14.31
C ILE A 33 -12.29 5.92 -13.46
N PRO A 34 -13.32 5.27 -14.02
CA PRO A 34 -14.21 4.41 -13.23
C PRO A 34 -13.56 3.14 -12.71
N ASP A 35 -12.44 2.72 -13.32
CA ASP A 35 -11.77 1.48 -12.94
C ASP A 35 -10.81 1.65 -11.76
N LYS A 36 -10.64 2.87 -11.28
CA LYS A 36 -9.63 3.16 -10.26
C LYS A 36 -10.23 3.81 -9.03
N VAL A 37 -9.68 3.43 -7.87
CA VAL A 37 -9.99 4.07 -6.59
C VAL A 37 -8.66 4.50 -5.97
N PHE A 38 -8.59 5.75 -5.57
CA PHE A 38 -7.37 6.31 -4.97
C PHE A 38 -7.58 6.45 -3.47
N TYR A 39 -6.61 6.02 -2.69
CA TYR A 39 -6.66 6.11 -1.23
C TYR A 39 -5.68 7.18 -0.78
N VAL A 40 -6.20 8.25 -0.22
CA VAL A 40 -5.41 9.43 0.12
C VAL A 40 -5.29 9.60 1.63
N ASP A 41 -4.15 10.16 2.05
CA ASP A 41 -3.92 10.48 3.45
C ASP A 41 -4.56 11.84 3.81
N LYS A 42 -4.39 12.24 5.06
CA LYS A 42 -4.99 13.48 5.56
C LYS A 42 -4.42 14.74 4.91
N GLN A 43 -3.25 14.61 4.31
CA GLN A 43 -2.59 15.73 3.64
C GLN A 43 -2.88 15.77 2.14
N GLY A 44 -3.71 14.84 1.67
CA GLY A 44 -4.08 14.77 0.27
C GLY A 44 -3.14 13.99 -0.62
N GLY A 45 -2.14 13.32 -0.03
CA GLY A 45 -1.23 12.48 -0.79
C GLY A 45 -1.85 11.15 -1.14
N THR A 46 -1.70 10.71 -2.37
CA THR A 46 -2.19 9.41 -2.80
C THR A 46 -1.23 8.32 -2.36
N VAL A 47 -1.68 7.47 -1.46
CA VAL A 47 -0.85 6.38 -0.92
C VAL A 47 -1.07 5.08 -1.66
N LEU A 48 -2.31 4.79 -2.02
CA LEU A 48 -2.67 3.57 -2.75
C LEU A 48 -3.54 3.92 -3.96
N GLU A 49 -3.39 3.11 -5.01
CA GLU A 49 -4.28 3.17 -6.17
C GLU A 49 -4.76 1.75 -6.45
N TYR A 50 -6.07 1.52 -6.35
CA TYR A 50 -6.66 0.24 -6.71
C TYR A 50 -7.12 0.30 -8.17
N GLU A 51 -6.61 -0.62 -8.98
CA GLU A 51 -6.97 -0.72 -10.38
C GLU A 51 -7.70 -2.05 -10.60
N GLU A 52 -8.99 -1.97 -10.90
CA GLU A 52 -9.85 -3.14 -10.98
C GLU A 52 -9.65 -3.94 -12.26
N ASP A 53 -9.51 -3.23 -13.39
CA ASP A 53 -9.46 -3.89 -14.70
C ASP A 53 -8.21 -3.49 -15.45
N ASN A 54 -7.20 -4.36 -15.39
CA ASN A 54 -5.97 -4.17 -16.15
C ASN A 54 -5.68 -5.35 -17.08
N GLY A 55 -6.70 -6.16 -17.37
CA GLY A 55 -6.54 -7.34 -18.19
C GLY A 55 -6.13 -8.60 -17.43
N PHE A 56 -5.86 -8.46 -16.14
CA PHE A 56 -5.42 -9.54 -15.27
C PHE A 56 -6.20 -9.47 -13.97
N GLU A 57 -5.57 -9.89 -12.87
CA GLU A 57 -6.20 -9.70 -11.57
C GLU A 57 -6.10 -8.24 -11.13
N PRO A 58 -7.00 -7.78 -10.25
CA PRO A 58 -6.91 -6.42 -9.74
C PRO A 58 -5.56 -6.15 -9.09
N THR A 59 -5.08 -4.92 -9.23
CA THR A 59 -3.77 -4.52 -8.71
C THR A 59 -3.92 -3.35 -7.77
N VAL A 60 -3.22 -3.40 -6.64
CA VAL A 60 -3.05 -2.25 -5.76
C VAL A 60 -1.64 -1.71 -5.96
N TRP A 61 -1.55 -0.48 -6.40
CA TRP A 61 -0.30 0.23 -6.54
C TRP A 61 -0.04 1.00 -5.26
N VAL A 62 1.14 0.81 -4.68
CA VAL A 62 1.52 1.44 -3.43
C VAL A 62 2.53 2.55 -3.75
N ASP A 63 2.31 3.74 -3.20
CA ASP A 63 3.22 4.85 -3.48
C ASP A 63 4.62 4.56 -2.93
N THR A 64 5.61 4.75 -3.77
CA THR A 64 7.00 4.44 -3.43
C THR A 64 7.50 5.28 -2.27
N LYS A 65 7.30 6.59 -2.31
CA LYS A 65 7.83 7.48 -1.28
C LYS A 65 7.03 7.45 0.01
N LEU A 66 5.71 7.47 -0.11
CA LEU A 66 4.85 7.63 1.06
C LEU A 66 4.73 6.37 1.89
N LEU A 67 4.83 5.20 1.26
CA LEU A 67 4.65 3.95 1.99
C LEU A 67 5.78 2.96 1.76
N TRP A 68 6.04 2.56 0.52
CA TRP A 68 6.96 1.45 0.23
C TRP A 68 8.36 1.69 0.79
N SER A 69 8.97 2.83 0.48
CA SER A 69 10.31 3.15 0.95
C SER A 69 10.38 3.28 2.46
N ARG A 70 9.30 3.71 3.10
CA ARG A 70 9.26 3.82 4.54
C ARG A 70 9.39 2.47 5.23
N ILE A 71 8.63 1.48 4.77
CA ILE A 71 8.73 0.15 5.37
C ILE A 71 10.02 -0.56 4.97
N GLU A 72 10.47 -0.34 3.74
CA GLU A 72 11.77 -0.88 3.30
C GLU A 72 12.91 -0.37 4.17
N ASN A 73 12.94 0.92 4.44
CA ASN A 73 13.99 1.53 5.24
C ASN A 73 13.86 1.20 6.73
N ALA A 74 12.64 1.12 7.23
CA ALA A 74 12.40 0.85 8.65
C ALA A 74 12.69 -0.61 9.02
N PHE A 75 12.41 -1.54 8.13
CA PHE A 75 12.45 -2.97 8.43
C PHE A 75 13.49 -3.75 7.63
N HIS A 76 14.15 -3.10 6.67
CA HIS A 76 15.21 -3.70 5.85
C HIS A 76 14.80 -5.01 5.19
N LEU A 77 13.64 -5.01 4.55
CA LEU A 77 13.09 -6.19 3.91
C LEU A 77 13.31 -6.17 2.41
N ASN A 78 13.31 -7.36 1.80
CA ASN A 78 13.36 -7.46 0.36
C ASN A 78 11.97 -7.24 -0.25
N TYR A 79 11.93 -7.13 -1.58
CA TYR A 79 10.72 -6.84 -2.32
C TYR A 79 9.60 -7.86 -2.05
N ASN A 80 9.95 -9.14 -2.08
CA ASN A 80 8.96 -10.21 -1.92
C ASN A 80 8.30 -10.20 -0.55
N ASP A 81 9.09 -9.95 0.49
CA ASP A 81 8.57 -9.88 1.85
C ASP A 81 7.64 -8.68 2.02
N ILE A 82 8.01 -7.54 1.44
CA ILE A 82 7.16 -6.35 1.48
C ILE A 82 5.83 -6.61 0.78
N GLN A 83 5.87 -7.21 -0.41
CA GLN A 83 4.65 -7.57 -1.14
C GLN A 83 3.74 -8.46 -0.32
N SER A 84 4.30 -9.49 0.29
CA SER A 84 3.52 -10.46 1.06
C SER A 84 2.83 -9.82 2.25
N ILE A 85 3.56 -8.96 2.97
CA ILE A 85 3.01 -8.28 4.14
C ILE A 85 1.95 -7.27 3.73
N LEU A 86 2.18 -6.53 2.65
CA LEU A 86 1.20 -5.57 2.16
C LEU A 86 -0.09 -6.27 1.71
N LYS A 87 0.00 -7.45 1.09
CA LYS A 87 -1.19 -8.22 0.74
C LYS A 87 -2.03 -8.58 1.97
N VAL A 88 -1.38 -9.02 3.03
CA VAL A 88 -2.07 -9.35 4.28
C VAL A 88 -2.72 -8.11 4.86
N TRP A 89 -1.98 -7.01 4.94
CA TRP A 89 -2.49 -5.76 5.50
C TRP A 89 -3.67 -5.21 4.70
N LEU A 90 -3.57 -5.20 3.38
CA LEU A 90 -4.63 -4.69 2.52
C LEU A 90 -5.89 -5.54 2.63
N LYS A 91 -5.74 -6.85 2.75
CA LYS A 91 -6.88 -7.74 2.94
C LYS A 91 -7.57 -7.48 4.28
N GLU A 92 -6.81 -7.37 5.35
CA GLU A 92 -7.37 -7.19 6.69
C GLU A 92 -7.93 -5.80 6.93
N THR A 93 -7.30 -4.77 6.37
CA THR A 93 -7.66 -3.38 6.64
C THR A 93 -8.65 -2.82 5.64
N TYR A 94 -8.50 -3.16 4.37
CA TYR A 94 -9.32 -2.60 3.29
C TYR A 94 -10.13 -3.64 2.53
N ASN A 95 -10.09 -4.90 2.94
CA ASN A 95 -10.86 -6.00 2.36
C ASN A 95 -10.53 -6.31 0.90
N PHE A 96 -9.31 -6.04 0.49
CA PHE A 96 -8.86 -6.42 -0.85
C PHE A 96 -8.53 -7.90 -0.90
N GLU A 97 -9.23 -8.64 -1.74
CA GLU A 97 -8.98 -10.07 -1.94
C GLU A 97 -8.41 -10.32 -3.32
N GLU A 98 -7.53 -11.31 -3.43
CA GLU A 98 -6.95 -11.76 -4.70
C GLU A 98 -6.44 -10.61 -5.56
N ILE A 99 -5.52 -9.84 -4.98
CA ILE A 99 -4.90 -8.70 -5.66
C ILE A 99 -3.41 -8.96 -5.89
N SER A 100 -2.87 -8.29 -6.91
CA SER A 100 -1.43 -8.09 -7.04
C SER A 100 -1.05 -6.80 -6.34
N VAL A 101 0.14 -6.75 -5.77
CA VAL A 101 0.66 -5.54 -5.13
C VAL A 101 1.95 -5.14 -5.82
N SER A 102 2.05 -3.87 -6.18
CA SER A 102 3.26 -3.34 -6.79
C SER A 102 3.47 -1.91 -6.29
N GLN A 103 4.62 -1.33 -6.62
CA GLN A 103 4.92 0.05 -6.23
C GLN A 103 4.95 0.97 -7.44
N ALA A 104 4.60 2.22 -7.22
CA ALA A 104 4.65 3.25 -8.27
C ALA A 104 4.72 4.62 -7.63
N SER A 105 5.08 5.62 -8.41
CA SER A 105 5.04 7.01 -7.96
C SER A 105 3.65 7.56 -8.24
N LEU A 106 2.80 7.58 -7.21
CA LEU A 106 1.40 7.95 -7.37
C LEU A 106 1.17 9.45 -7.17
N GLY A 107 1.90 10.06 -6.26
CA GLY A 107 1.63 11.43 -5.84
C GLY A 107 1.97 12.49 -6.87
N LEU A 108 2.80 12.18 -7.84
CA LEU A 108 3.23 13.17 -8.83
C LEU A 108 2.30 13.30 -10.02
N ASP A 109 1.38 12.35 -10.20
CA ASP A 109 0.56 12.28 -11.41
C ASP A 109 -0.80 12.93 -11.25
N PHE A 110 -1.07 13.52 -10.10
CA PHE A 110 -2.39 14.03 -9.79
C PHE A 110 -2.43 15.53 -9.66
N ASP A 111 -1.59 16.16 -10.40
CA ASP A 111 -1.66 17.59 -10.58
C ASP A 111 -2.62 17.89 -11.72
N PHE A 112 -3.83 17.38 -11.59
CA PHE A 112 -4.87 17.66 -12.53
C PHE A 112 -5.51 18.97 -12.18
N ASP A 113 -5.28 19.89 -12.99
CA ASP A 113 -6.01 21.15 -12.89
C ASP A 113 -7.44 21.01 -13.39
#